data_6ba35eb1516361469166106470fdf95b
#
_entry.id   6ba35eb1516361469166106470fdf95b
#
_cell.length_a   1.000
_cell.length_b   1.000
_cell.length_c   1.000
_cell.angle_alpha   90.00
_cell.angle_beta   90.00
_cell.angle_gamma   90.00
#
_symmetry.space_group_name_H-M   'P 1'
#
loop_
_entity.id
_entity.type
_entity.pdbx_description
1 polymer ?
#
loop_
_entity_poly.entity_id
_entity_poly.type
_entity_poly.pdbx_seq_one_letter_code
_entity_poly.pdbx_strand_id
1 'polypeptide(L)'
;MSVKPLFLLSMPRSGSTLAQRVLAAHPQVATAAEPWVLLPHLYAARERGIAAEYTQPIAARAIAEFVQSLPRGEQDYREAVHDMAIDLYTRAAGDGATYFLDKTPRYHYVVEDLLQIFPDAKFVFLWRNPLAVVASIVETWTKGRWNVDRWQGDLRGVASLVDAYRANSATTLAVRYEDLVTRPDTTWPCVFDHLGLPFDDGLLTRFNDVALEGSMGDPTGVRRYSTISDEPLEKWRSTLANPYRKRWCREYLRWIGAERLTVMGYDLDDLLEQMDEIGPSARSVASDAVHGAYWSLAQRRKRSAFKRMAPRVR
;
A
#
# COMPACT_ATOMS: atom_id res chain seq x y z
N MET A 1 -22.94 -18.94 -1.35
CA MET A 1 -21.54 -19.42 -1.49
C MET A 1 -20.64 -18.39 -0.84
N SER A 2 -19.53 -18.80 -0.21
CA SER A 2 -18.54 -17.87 0.32
C SER A 2 -17.75 -17.22 -0.82
N VAL A 3 -17.45 -15.93 -0.69
CA VAL A 3 -16.58 -15.24 -1.64
C VAL A 3 -15.12 -15.63 -1.44
N LYS A 4 -14.30 -15.47 -2.48
CA LYS A 4 -12.85 -15.60 -2.39
C LYS A 4 -12.24 -14.21 -2.13
N PRO A 5 -11.24 -14.08 -1.25
CA PRO A 5 -10.53 -12.82 -1.10
C PRO A 5 -9.70 -12.51 -2.35
N LEU A 6 -9.72 -11.22 -2.72
CA LEU A 6 -8.84 -10.61 -3.70
C LEU A 6 -8.12 -9.45 -3.00
N PHE A 7 -6.81 -9.53 -2.87
CA PHE A 7 -6.01 -8.48 -2.25
C PHE A 7 -5.31 -7.64 -3.32
N LEU A 8 -5.58 -6.32 -3.31
CA LEU A 8 -4.84 -5.34 -4.11
C LEU A 8 -3.79 -4.67 -3.21
N LEU A 9 -2.57 -5.14 -3.31
CA LEU A 9 -1.45 -4.73 -2.47
C LEU A 9 -0.63 -3.64 -3.17
N SER A 10 -0.44 -2.53 -2.52
CA SER A 10 0.33 -1.40 -3.08
C SER A 10 0.86 -0.49 -1.98
N MET A 11 1.82 0.35 -2.34
CA MET A 11 2.09 1.54 -1.56
C MET A 11 0.89 2.50 -1.60
N PRO A 12 0.67 3.30 -0.54
CA PRO A 12 -0.27 4.41 -0.65
C PRO A 12 0.10 5.31 -1.85
N ARG A 13 -0.89 5.86 -2.52
CA ARG A 13 -0.71 6.78 -3.68
C ARG A 13 -0.17 6.12 -4.95
N SER A 14 -0.23 4.80 -5.04
CA SER A 14 0.16 4.04 -6.24
C SER A 14 -0.93 3.95 -7.33
N GLY A 15 -2.07 4.61 -7.16
CA GLY A 15 -3.20 4.51 -8.10
C GLY A 15 -4.16 3.34 -7.81
N SER A 16 -4.05 2.75 -6.64
CA SER A 16 -4.87 1.62 -6.21
C SER A 16 -6.38 1.91 -6.20
N THR A 17 -6.80 3.16 -6.03
CA THR A 17 -8.22 3.54 -6.13
C THR A 17 -8.75 3.41 -7.56
N LEU A 18 -7.95 3.76 -8.58
CA LEU A 18 -8.30 3.51 -9.97
C LEU A 18 -8.42 2.00 -10.22
N ALA A 19 -7.38 1.25 -9.84
CA ALA A 19 -7.36 -0.20 -10.03
C ALA A 19 -8.54 -0.88 -9.30
N GLN A 20 -8.82 -0.48 -8.07
CA GLN A 20 -9.98 -0.97 -7.30
C GLN A 20 -11.30 -0.75 -8.03
N ARG A 21 -11.52 0.46 -8.58
CA ARG A 21 -12.76 0.80 -9.28
C ARG A 21 -12.91 0.02 -10.59
N VAL A 22 -11.84 -0.14 -11.37
CA VAL A 22 -11.89 -0.93 -12.61
C VAL A 22 -12.17 -2.40 -12.29
N LEU A 23 -11.52 -2.98 -11.29
CA LEU A 23 -11.80 -4.35 -10.86
C LEU A 23 -13.23 -4.52 -10.37
N ALA A 24 -13.73 -3.57 -9.56
CA ALA A 24 -15.08 -3.60 -9.01
C ALA A 24 -16.18 -3.21 -10.01
N ALA A 25 -15.83 -2.73 -11.20
CA ALA A 25 -16.77 -2.59 -12.31
C ALA A 25 -17.24 -3.96 -12.86
N HIS A 26 -16.49 -5.03 -12.57
CA HIS A 26 -16.89 -6.38 -12.93
C HIS A 26 -17.95 -6.90 -11.94
N PRO A 27 -19.09 -7.46 -12.41
CA PRO A 27 -20.22 -7.83 -11.55
C PRO A 27 -19.90 -8.92 -10.52
N GLN A 28 -18.84 -9.70 -10.73
CA GLN A 28 -18.38 -10.73 -9.80
C GLN A 28 -17.35 -10.24 -8.78
N VAL A 29 -17.04 -8.95 -8.75
CA VAL A 29 -16.06 -8.36 -7.80
C VAL A 29 -16.77 -7.33 -6.93
N ALA A 30 -17.02 -7.67 -5.68
CA ALA A 30 -17.49 -6.73 -4.67
C ALA A 30 -16.31 -6.08 -3.94
N THR A 31 -16.51 -4.88 -3.41
CA THR A 31 -15.48 -4.15 -2.64
C THR A 31 -16.11 -3.14 -1.67
N ALA A 32 -15.32 -2.72 -0.70
CA ALA A 32 -15.56 -1.52 0.12
C ALA A 32 -14.38 -0.56 -0.04
N ALA A 33 -14.48 0.68 0.42
CA ALA A 33 -13.45 1.70 0.23
C ALA A 33 -12.06 1.23 0.70
N GLU A 34 -11.89 1.00 1.98
CA GLU A 34 -10.69 0.41 2.61
C GLU A 34 -11.14 -0.26 3.91
N PRO A 35 -11.29 -1.59 3.95
CA PRO A 35 -11.86 -2.28 5.11
C PRO A 35 -11.02 -2.17 6.39
N TRP A 36 -9.69 -2.22 6.31
CA TRP A 36 -8.74 -2.22 7.42
C TRP A 36 -8.93 -3.35 8.44
N VAL A 37 -9.88 -4.24 8.23
CA VAL A 37 -10.37 -5.22 9.21
C VAL A 37 -9.28 -6.19 9.69
N LEU A 38 -8.33 -6.56 8.85
CA LEU A 38 -7.30 -7.55 9.20
C LEU A 38 -6.15 -6.96 10.01
N LEU A 39 -5.83 -5.67 9.86
CA LEU A 39 -4.69 -5.05 10.55
C LEU A 39 -4.73 -5.19 12.07
N PRO A 40 -5.84 -4.86 12.78
CA PRO A 40 -5.91 -4.98 14.23
C PRO A 40 -5.71 -6.42 14.70
N HIS A 41 -6.32 -7.38 14.01
CA HIS A 41 -6.25 -8.80 14.40
C HIS A 41 -4.85 -9.38 14.21
N LEU A 42 -4.17 -9.04 13.11
CA LEU A 42 -2.80 -9.47 12.84
C LEU A 42 -1.77 -8.74 13.70
N TYR A 43 -2.11 -7.56 14.23
CA TYR A 43 -1.26 -6.83 15.16
C TYR A 43 -1.49 -7.18 16.62
N ALA A 44 -2.60 -7.83 16.97
CA ALA A 44 -2.99 -8.08 18.37
C ALA A 44 -1.90 -8.81 19.19
N ALA A 45 -1.21 -9.77 18.57
CA ALA A 45 -0.12 -10.53 19.21
C ALA A 45 1.26 -9.82 19.12
N ARG A 46 1.36 -8.62 18.55
CA ARG A 46 2.62 -7.88 18.42
C ARG A 46 2.82 -6.94 19.61
N GLU A 47 4.00 -7.00 20.23
CA GLU A 47 4.32 -6.13 21.39
C GLU A 47 4.40 -4.64 21.06
N ARG A 48 4.61 -4.29 19.78
CA ARG A 48 4.86 -2.91 19.31
C ARG A 48 4.02 -2.58 18.09
N GLY A 49 3.84 -1.29 17.85
CA GLY A 49 3.11 -0.79 16.67
C GLY A 49 1.64 -0.47 16.93
N ILE A 50 1.12 -0.73 18.13
CA ILE A 50 -0.23 -0.38 18.55
C ILE A 50 -0.15 0.68 19.66
N ALA A 51 -0.97 1.74 19.52
CA ALA A 51 -1.28 2.67 20.60
C ALA A 51 -2.65 2.29 21.15
N ALA A 52 -2.70 1.87 22.41
CA ALA A 52 -3.92 1.46 23.09
C ALA A 52 -3.98 2.09 24.49
N GLU A 53 -5.17 2.19 25.06
CA GLU A 53 -5.38 2.64 26.45
C GLU A 53 -4.88 1.62 27.46
N TYR A 54 -4.75 0.36 27.05
CA TYR A 54 -4.14 -0.71 27.87
C TYR A 54 -2.66 -0.92 27.48
N THR A 55 -1.93 -1.64 28.31
CA THR A 55 -0.51 -1.92 28.09
C THR A 55 -0.33 -3.00 27.01
N GLN A 56 -0.09 -2.59 25.77
CA GLN A 56 0.03 -3.49 24.62
C GLN A 56 1.02 -4.65 24.79
N PRO A 57 2.24 -4.48 25.34
CA PRO A 57 3.14 -5.60 25.56
C PRO A 57 2.59 -6.69 26.50
N ILE A 58 1.77 -6.30 27.48
CA ILE A 58 1.10 -7.26 28.38
C ILE A 58 -0.01 -8.00 27.63
N ALA A 59 -0.85 -7.27 26.89
CA ALA A 59 -1.90 -7.87 26.07
C ALA A 59 -1.33 -8.83 25.03
N ALA A 60 -0.27 -8.45 24.31
CA ALA A 60 0.39 -9.29 23.33
C ALA A 60 0.91 -10.60 23.96
N ARG A 61 1.53 -10.51 25.15
CA ARG A 61 1.99 -11.69 25.89
C ARG A 61 0.82 -12.60 26.28
N ALA A 62 -0.25 -12.03 26.85
CA ALA A 62 -1.42 -12.80 27.23
C ALA A 62 -2.08 -13.50 26.03
N ILE A 63 -2.17 -12.81 24.88
CA ILE A 63 -2.66 -13.40 23.64
C ILE A 63 -1.74 -14.53 23.18
N ALA A 64 -0.42 -14.32 23.19
CA ALA A 64 0.53 -15.36 22.79
C ALA A 64 0.45 -16.60 23.69
N GLU A 65 0.34 -16.43 25.01
CA GLU A 65 0.16 -17.53 25.97
C GLU A 65 -1.17 -18.27 25.71
N PHE A 66 -2.26 -17.54 25.49
CA PHE A 66 -3.54 -18.14 25.14
C PHE A 66 -3.46 -18.92 23.82
N VAL A 67 -2.87 -18.32 22.77
CA VAL A 67 -2.70 -18.97 21.46
C VAL A 67 -1.87 -20.25 21.60
N GLN A 68 -0.80 -20.24 22.41
CA GLN A 68 -0.01 -21.44 22.68
C GLN A 68 -0.81 -22.55 23.39
N SER A 69 -1.88 -22.22 24.10
CA SER A 69 -2.75 -23.20 24.76
C SER A 69 -3.76 -23.87 23.84
N LEU A 70 -3.93 -23.36 22.62
CA LEU A 70 -4.81 -23.94 21.61
C LEU A 70 -4.22 -25.27 21.08
N PRO A 71 -5.06 -26.21 20.61
CA PRO A 71 -4.60 -27.53 20.16
C PRO A 71 -3.52 -27.48 19.07
N ARG A 72 -3.59 -26.52 18.12
CA ARG A 72 -2.62 -26.31 17.04
C ARG A 72 -1.91 -24.95 17.16
N GLY A 73 -2.05 -24.28 18.30
CA GLY A 73 -1.37 -23.03 18.59
C GLY A 73 -1.71 -21.91 17.61
N GLU A 74 -0.68 -21.32 17.00
CA GLU A 74 -0.81 -20.21 16.05
C GLU A 74 -1.65 -20.55 14.82
N GLN A 75 -1.68 -21.80 14.40
CA GLN A 75 -2.51 -22.24 13.27
C GLN A 75 -4.00 -22.05 13.55
N ASP A 76 -4.48 -22.43 14.76
CA ASP A 76 -5.88 -22.22 15.13
C ASP A 76 -6.25 -20.72 15.18
N TYR A 77 -5.34 -19.87 15.65
CA TYR A 77 -5.56 -18.42 15.63
C TYR A 77 -5.65 -17.86 14.21
N ARG A 78 -4.76 -18.29 13.33
CA ARG A 78 -4.76 -17.87 11.91
C ARG A 78 -6.01 -18.33 11.17
N GLU A 79 -6.45 -19.56 11.39
CA GLU A 79 -7.71 -20.07 10.84
C GLU A 79 -8.92 -19.29 11.35
N ALA A 80 -8.96 -18.94 12.63
CA ALA A 80 -10.03 -18.11 13.19
C ALA A 80 -10.06 -16.70 12.54
N VAL A 81 -8.89 -16.08 12.28
CA VAL A 81 -8.80 -14.79 11.56
C VAL A 81 -9.24 -14.96 10.11
N HIS A 82 -8.85 -16.05 9.44
CA HIS A 82 -9.30 -16.39 8.10
C HIS A 82 -10.82 -16.49 8.03
N ASP A 83 -11.43 -17.32 8.87
CA ASP A 83 -12.86 -17.60 8.86
C ASP A 83 -13.69 -16.34 9.19
N MET A 84 -13.24 -15.54 10.14
CA MET A 84 -13.83 -14.23 10.44
C MET A 84 -13.81 -13.33 9.19
N ALA A 85 -12.68 -13.25 8.50
CA ALA A 85 -12.56 -12.41 7.30
C ALA A 85 -13.49 -12.90 6.19
N ILE A 86 -13.51 -14.22 5.92
CA ILE A 86 -14.38 -14.82 4.90
C ILE A 86 -15.86 -14.54 5.20
N ASP A 87 -16.29 -14.69 6.47
CA ASP A 87 -17.67 -14.41 6.86
C ASP A 87 -18.02 -12.93 6.63
N LEU A 88 -17.15 -12.01 7.08
CA LEU A 88 -17.37 -10.56 6.89
C LEU A 88 -17.39 -10.16 5.41
N TYR A 89 -16.44 -10.68 4.61
CA TYR A 89 -16.36 -10.37 3.18
C TYR A 89 -17.58 -10.94 2.43
N THR A 90 -18.02 -12.14 2.79
CA THR A 90 -19.22 -12.77 2.19
C THR A 90 -20.48 -11.95 2.46
N ARG A 91 -20.65 -11.48 3.69
CA ARG A 91 -21.78 -10.60 4.07
C ARG A 91 -21.73 -9.24 3.36
N ALA A 92 -20.52 -8.68 3.23
CA ALA A 92 -20.33 -7.38 2.58
C ALA A 92 -20.47 -7.45 1.04
N ALA A 93 -20.16 -8.59 0.45
CA ALA A 93 -20.21 -8.77 -1.00
C ALA A 93 -21.65 -8.88 -1.56
N GLY A 94 -22.59 -9.35 -0.77
CA GLY A 94 -23.95 -9.65 -1.22
C GLY A 94 -23.99 -10.86 -2.16
N ASP A 95 -25.09 -10.99 -2.88
CA ASP A 95 -25.34 -12.10 -3.78
C ASP A 95 -24.63 -11.92 -5.14
N GLY A 96 -24.09 -13.01 -5.68
CA GLY A 96 -23.54 -13.07 -7.04
C GLY A 96 -22.05 -12.73 -7.18
N ALA A 97 -21.39 -12.20 -6.16
CA ALA A 97 -19.96 -11.94 -6.22
C ALA A 97 -19.15 -13.24 -6.07
N THR A 98 -18.10 -13.37 -6.87
CA THR A 98 -17.08 -14.42 -6.73
C THR A 98 -15.95 -13.98 -5.82
N TYR A 99 -15.57 -12.70 -5.89
CA TYR A 99 -14.48 -12.11 -5.13
C TYR A 99 -14.97 -10.96 -4.27
N PHE A 100 -14.37 -10.83 -3.08
CA PHE A 100 -14.37 -9.57 -2.32
C PHE A 100 -12.97 -8.97 -2.41
N LEU A 101 -12.88 -7.80 -3.02
CA LEU A 101 -11.63 -7.05 -3.18
C LEU A 101 -11.37 -6.20 -1.94
N ASP A 102 -10.34 -6.58 -1.17
CA ASP A 102 -9.79 -5.75 -0.09
C ASP A 102 -8.56 -4.99 -0.60
N LYS A 103 -8.69 -3.68 -0.61
CA LYS A 103 -7.61 -2.75 -0.93
C LYS A 103 -7.35 -1.86 0.29
N THR A 104 -6.47 -2.30 1.18
CA THR A 104 -6.00 -1.55 2.33
C THR A 104 -4.53 -1.16 2.15
N PRO A 105 -4.19 0.13 1.96
CA PRO A 105 -2.84 0.54 1.56
C PRO A 105 -1.73 0.19 2.56
N ARG A 106 -2.07 -0.07 3.83
CA ARG A 106 -1.10 -0.42 4.88
C ARG A 106 -0.93 -1.91 5.11
N TYR A 107 -1.44 -2.75 4.25
CA TYR A 107 -1.20 -4.19 4.32
C TYR A 107 0.26 -4.58 4.06
N HIS A 108 1.11 -3.66 3.62
CA HIS A 108 2.56 -3.90 3.62
C HIS A 108 3.15 -4.22 5.00
N TYR A 109 2.46 -3.87 6.08
CA TYR A 109 2.88 -4.26 7.44
C TYR A 109 2.58 -5.72 7.79
N VAL A 110 1.68 -6.37 7.08
CA VAL A 110 1.16 -7.72 7.37
C VAL A 110 1.09 -8.59 6.11
N VAL A 111 1.81 -8.21 5.04
CA VAL A 111 1.73 -8.89 3.75
C VAL A 111 2.08 -10.37 3.83
N GLU A 112 3.09 -10.73 4.62
CA GLU A 112 3.49 -12.11 4.82
C GLU A 112 2.41 -12.91 5.57
N ASP A 113 1.77 -12.30 6.59
CA ASP A 113 0.65 -12.92 7.30
C ASP A 113 -0.52 -13.17 6.34
N LEU A 114 -0.84 -12.20 5.45
CA LEU A 114 -1.93 -12.35 4.47
C LEU A 114 -1.69 -13.52 3.51
N LEU A 115 -0.48 -13.63 2.97
CA LEU A 115 -0.11 -14.72 2.06
C LEU A 115 -0.18 -16.10 2.73
N GLN A 116 0.10 -16.18 4.02
CA GLN A 116 0.04 -17.42 4.79
C GLN A 116 -1.40 -17.79 5.22
N ILE A 117 -2.20 -16.78 5.59
CA ILE A 117 -3.57 -16.99 6.08
C ILE A 117 -4.54 -17.27 4.94
N PHE A 118 -4.30 -16.68 3.76
CA PHE A 118 -5.18 -16.79 2.59
C PHE A 118 -4.47 -17.43 1.39
N PRO A 119 -4.04 -18.71 1.49
CA PRO A 119 -3.27 -19.36 0.41
C PRO A 119 -4.06 -19.49 -0.91
N ASP A 120 -5.39 -19.53 -0.84
CA ASP A 120 -6.28 -19.66 -2.00
C ASP A 120 -6.79 -18.31 -2.53
N ALA A 121 -6.38 -17.19 -1.92
CA ALA A 121 -6.75 -15.85 -2.35
C ALA A 121 -6.01 -15.46 -3.64
N LYS A 122 -6.57 -14.49 -4.36
CA LYS A 122 -5.86 -13.81 -5.44
C LYS A 122 -5.14 -12.58 -4.90
N PHE A 123 -3.89 -12.43 -5.30
CA PHE A 123 -3.05 -11.28 -4.93
C PHE A 123 -2.58 -10.55 -6.17
N VAL A 124 -2.85 -9.25 -6.22
CA VAL A 124 -2.36 -8.34 -7.25
C VAL A 124 -1.48 -7.28 -6.58
N PHE A 125 -0.21 -7.24 -6.94
CA PHE A 125 0.74 -6.22 -6.49
C PHE A 125 0.77 -5.08 -7.52
N LEU A 126 0.42 -3.89 -7.08
CA LEU A 126 0.42 -2.70 -7.92
C LEU A 126 1.64 -1.85 -7.60
N TRP A 127 2.57 -1.80 -8.54
CA TRP A 127 3.74 -0.93 -8.50
C TRP A 127 3.45 0.42 -9.12
N ARG A 128 4.16 1.41 -8.68
CA ARG A 128 4.22 2.73 -9.29
C ARG A 128 5.60 3.31 -9.13
N ASN A 129 6.05 4.14 -10.08
CA ASN A 129 7.28 4.89 -9.97
C ASN A 129 7.42 5.51 -8.58
N PRO A 130 8.45 5.13 -7.77
CA PRO A 130 8.60 5.59 -6.40
C PRO A 130 8.67 7.12 -6.27
N LEU A 131 9.19 7.80 -7.27
CA LEU A 131 9.24 9.27 -7.32
C LEU A 131 7.84 9.86 -7.45
N ALA A 132 6.98 9.25 -8.27
CA ALA A 132 5.59 9.65 -8.43
C ALA A 132 4.78 9.39 -7.15
N VAL A 133 5.07 8.32 -6.42
CA VAL A 133 4.47 8.04 -5.10
C VAL A 133 4.85 9.13 -4.11
N VAL A 134 6.15 9.46 -3.97
CA VAL A 134 6.63 10.52 -3.08
C VAL A 134 5.98 11.86 -3.41
N ALA A 135 5.98 12.24 -4.68
CA ALA A 135 5.36 13.49 -5.12
C ALA A 135 3.86 13.53 -4.81
N SER A 136 3.13 12.44 -5.05
CA SER A 136 1.70 12.35 -4.73
C SER A 136 1.42 12.46 -3.22
N ILE A 137 2.28 11.92 -2.36
CA ILE A 137 2.20 12.11 -0.91
C ILE A 137 2.39 13.60 -0.56
N VAL A 138 3.41 14.23 -1.13
CA VAL A 138 3.70 15.67 -0.89
C VAL A 138 2.51 16.53 -1.31
N GLU A 139 1.96 16.32 -2.48
CA GLU A 139 0.84 17.14 -2.99
C GLU A 139 -0.46 16.89 -2.23
N THR A 140 -0.79 15.65 -1.94
CA THR A 140 -2.12 15.30 -1.39
C THR A 140 -2.16 15.40 0.14
N TRP A 141 -1.18 14.81 0.82
CA TRP A 141 -1.22 14.70 2.29
C TRP A 141 -0.58 15.86 3.00
N THR A 142 0.38 16.52 2.35
CA THR A 142 1.10 17.64 2.96
C THR A 142 0.88 18.98 2.25
N LYS A 143 -0.02 19.02 1.26
CA LYS A 143 -0.39 20.23 0.53
C LYS A 143 0.83 20.96 -0.04
N GLY A 144 1.72 20.22 -0.69
CA GLY A 144 2.96 20.72 -1.29
C GLY A 144 4.12 20.95 -0.32
N ARG A 145 3.94 20.78 0.99
CA ARG A 145 5.00 20.94 1.99
C ARG A 145 5.84 19.66 2.10
N TRP A 146 7.15 19.79 2.23
CA TRP A 146 8.04 18.65 2.38
C TRP A 146 8.01 18.14 3.82
N ASN A 147 7.22 17.11 4.04
CA ASN A 147 7.06 16.47 5.35
C ASN A 147 7.03 14.93 5.20
N VAL A 148 7.89 14.41 4.31
CA VAL A 148 7.95 12.97 3.97
C VAL A 148 8.42 12.11 5.14
N ASP A 149 9.17 12.68 6.08
CA ASP A 149 9.65 11.97 7.28
C ASP A 149 8.50 11.43 8.14
N ARG A 150 7.34 12.08 8.09
CA ARG A 150 6.13 11.60 8.78
C ARG A 150 5.60 10.30 8.18
N TRP A 151 5.89 10.05 6.91
CA TRP A 151 5.36 8.94 6.12
C TRP A 151 6.41 7.88 5.81
N GLN A 152 7.56 7.90 6.50
CA GLN A 152 8.65 6.94 6.29
C GLN A 152 8.19 5.48 6.47
N GLY A 153 7.26 5.21 7.39
CA GLY A 153 6.70 3.86 7.57
C GLY A 153 6.02 3.37 6.30
N ASP A 154 5.16 4.21 5.72
CA ASP A 154 4.46 3.90 4.48
C ASP A 154 5.45 3.77 3.31
N LEU A 155 6.42 4.69 3.17
CA LEU A 155 7.42 4.65 2.10
C LEU A 155 8.36 3.44 2.17
N ARG A 156 8.70 2.99 3.37
CA ARG A 156 9.52 1.78 3.57
C ARG A 156 8.75 0.49 3.32
N GLY A 157 7.43 0.53 3.33
CA GLY A 157 6.58 -0.61 3.03
C GLY A 157 6.82 -1.23 1.65
N VAL A 158 7.43 -0.48 0.72
CA VAL A 158 7.83 -1.01 -0.59
C VAL A 158 8.74 -2.22 -0.46
N ALA A 159 9.67 -2.23 0.49
CA ALA A 159 10.58 -3.35 0.67
C ALA A 159 9.83 -4.63 1.06
N SER A 160 8.92 -4.55 2.05
CA SER A 160 8.10 -5.71 2.46
C SER A 160 7.24 -6.23 1.32
N LEU A 161 6.61 -5.34 0.54
CA LEU A 161 5.80 -5.74 -0.61
C LEU A 161 6.63 -6.44 -1.69
N VAL A 162 7.81 -5.90 -2.03
CA VAL A 162 8.67 -6.49 -3.06
C VAL A 162 9.23 -7.84 -2.61
N ASP A 163 9.69 -7.93 -1.36
CA ASP A 163 10.25 -9.17 -0.82
C ASP A 163 9.15 -10.27 -0.76
N ALA A 164 7.92 -9.91 -0.34
CA ALA A 164 6.77 -10.82 -0.34
C ALA A 164 6.36 -11.27 -1.75
N TYR A 165 6.33 -10.36 -2.73
CA TYR A 165 6.05 -10.70 -4.12
C TYR A 165 7.11 -11.67 -4.68
N ARG A 166 8.40 -11.40 -4.47
CA ARG A 166 9.50 -12.27 -4.94
C ARG A 166 9.36 -13.70 -4.44
N ALA A 167 9.00 -13.84 -3.17
CA ALA A 167 8.81 -15.16 -2.56
C ALA A 167 7.58 -15.91 -3.10
N ASN A 168 6.60 -15.21 -3.70
CA ASN A 168 5.31 -15.78 -4.11
C ASN A 168 4.97 -15.47 -5.58
N SER A 169 5.93 -15.11 -6.41
CA SER A 169 5.70 -14.64 -7.80
C SER A 169 5.03 -15.68 -8.71
N ALA A 170 5.13 -16.97 -8.39
CA ALA A 170 4.48 -18.03 -9.16
C ALA A 170 2.94 -18.06 -9.01
N THR A 171 2.39 -17.50 -7.92
CA THR A 171 0.95 -17.56 -7.59
C THR A 171 0.30 -16.18 -7.52
N THR A 172 1.09 -15.12 -7.61
CA THR A 172 0.64 -13.73 -7.52
C THR A 172 0.92 -12.97 -8.81
N LEU A 173 0.18 -11.90 -9.06
CA LEU A 173 0.39 -11.03 -10.21
C LEU A 173 0.99 -9.69 -9.76
N ALA A 174 1.93 -9.17 -10.54
CA ALA A 174 2.38 -7.78 -10.39
C ALA A 174 2.11 -6.98 -11.66
N VAL A 175 1.64 -5.75 -11.48
CA VAL A 175 1.41 -4.79 -12.57
C VAL A 175 1.91 -3.41 -12.18
N ARG A 176 2.32 -2.61 -13.18
CA ARG A 176 2.68 -1.21 -12.95
C ARG A 176 1.48 -0.31 -13.23
N TYR A 177 1.31 0.71 -12.41
CA TYR A 177 0.31 1.74 -12.64
C TYR A 177 0.45 2.39 -14.02
N GLU A 178 1.68 2.65 -14.42
CA GLU A 178 2.00 3.22 -15.74
C GLU A 178 1.45 2.36 -16.86
N ASP A 179 1.60 1.04 -16.77
CA ASP A 179 1.10 0.11 -17.80
C ASP A 179 -0.43 0.04 -17.82
N LEU A 180 -1.08 0.12 -16.65
CA LEU A 180 -2.55 0.16 -16.56
C LEU A 180 -3.15 1.38 -17.26
N VAL A 181 -2.42 2.50 -17.32
CA VAL A 181 -2.93 3.75 -17.93
C VAL A 181 -2.43 4.01 -19.35
N THR A 182 -1.23 3.53 -19.70
CA THR A 182 -0.65 3.75 -21.06
C THR A 182 -0.91 2.59 -22.01
N ARG A 183 -1.17 1.39 -21.50
CA ARG A 183 -1.43 0.17 -22.26
C ARG A 183 -2.64 -0.58 -21.71
N PRO A 184 -3.79 0.09 -21.51
CA PRO A 184 -4.95 -0.50 -20.87
C PRO A 184 -5.44 -1.76 -21.60
N ASP A 185 -5.46 -1.75 -22.94
CA ASP A 185 -5.99 -2.83 -23.78
C ASP A 185 -5.20 -4.14 -23.67
N THR A 186 -3.98 -4.10 -23.18
CA THR A 186 -3.15 -5.29 -22.98
C THR A 186 -2.96 -5.65 -21.50
N THR A 187 -2.89 -4.64 -20.62
CA THR A 187 -2.58 -4.86 -19.22
C THR A 187 -3.80 -5.35 -18.44
N TRP A 188 -4.98 -4.75 -18.67
CA TRP A 188 -6.19 -5.16 -17.96
C TRP A 188 -6.64 -6.58 -18.29
N PRO A 189 -6.62 -7.05 -19.56
CA PRO A 189 -6.88 -8.47 -19.85
C PRO A 189 -6.02 -9.42 -19.04
N CYS A 190 -4.70 -9.13 -18.88
CA CYS A 190 -3.81 -9.97 -18.07
C CYS A 190 -4.22 -10.00 -16.58
N VAL A 191 -4.72 -8.87 -16.04
CA VAL A 191 -5.20 -8.81 -14.65
C VAL A 191 -6.45 -9.68 -14.49
N PHE A 192 -7.42 -9.56 -15.39
CA PHE A 192 -8.66 -10.35 -15.34
C PHE A 192 -8.43 -11.83 -15.61
N ASP A 193 -7.50 -12.17 -16.50
CA ASP A 193 -7.09 -13.57 -16.74
C ASP A 193 -6.50 -14.21 -15.47
N HIS A 194 -5.63 -13.48 -14.75
CA HIS A 194 -5.13 -13.95 -13.46
C HIS A 194 -6.24 -14.24 -12.44
N LEU A 195 -7.34 -13.47 -12.48
CA LEU A 195 -8.50 -13.68 -11.63
C LEU A 195 -9.40 -14.81 -12.14
N GLY A 196 -9.23 -15.27 -13.37
CA GLY A 196 -10.13 -16.20 -14.04
C GLY A 196 -11.49 -15.57 -14.35
N LEU A 197 -11.51 -14.26 -14.60
CA LEU A 197 -12.70 -13.48 -14.94
C LEU A 197 -12.65 -13.00 -16.39
N PRO A 198 -13.77 -12.99 -17.13
CA PRO A 198 -13.78 -12.42 -18.47
C PRO A 198 -13.54 -10.92 -18.43
N PHE A 199 -12.66 -10.44 -19.30
CA PHE A 199 -12.46 -9.02 -19.51
C PHE A 199 -13.39 -8.49 -20.60
N ASP A 200 -13.94 -7.31 -20.38
CA ASP A 200 -14.77 -6.54 -21.31
C ASP A 200 -14.30 -5.08 -21.28
N ASP A 201 -14.00 -4.51 -22.44
CA ASP A 201 -13.50 -3.12 -22.59
C ASP A 201 -14.44 -2.09 -21.94
N GLY A 202 -15.73 -2.38 -21.86
CA GLY A 202 -16.69 -1.56 -21.14
C GLY A 202 -16.38 -1.39 -19.65
N LEU A 203 -15.57 -2.25 -19.03
CA LEU A 203 -15.12 -2.08 -17.65
C LEU A 203 -14.25 -0.82 -17.48
N LEU A 204 -13.51 -0.44 -18.54
CA LEU A 204 -12.67 0.75 -18.57
C LEU A 204 -13.44 2.07 -18.66
N THR A 205 -14.75 1.99 -18.81
CA THR A 205 -15.67 3.14 -18.78
C THR A 205 -16.63 3.06 -17.60
N ARG A 206 -17.19 1.87 -17.33
CA ARG A 206 -18.14 1.64 -16.22
C ARG A 206 -17.54 1.82 -14.83
N PHE A 207 -16.20 1.79 -14.68
CA PHE A 207 -15.56 2.04 -13.39
C PHE A 207 -15.94 3.41 -12.79
N ASN A 208 -16.41 4.36 -13.62
CA ASN A 208 -16.89 5.66 -13.16
C ASN A 208 -18.13 5.58 -12.30
N ASP A 209 -18.95 4.55 -12.53
CA ASP A 209 -20.20 4.33 -11.82
C ASP A 209 -19.98 3.58 -10.49
N VAL A 210 -18.76 3.05 -10.28
CA VAL A 210 -18.43 2.34 -9.05
C VAL A 210 -18.28 3.33 -7.90
N ALA A 211 -19.25 3.30 -7.00
CA ALA A 211 -19.18 4.02 -5.73
C ALA A 211 -18.37 3.21 -4.71
N LEU A 212 -17.36 3.82 -4.13
CA LEU A 212 -16.64 3.23 -2.99
C LEU A 212 -17.27 3.79 -1.71
N GLU A 213 -18.13 3.00 -1.09
CA GLU A 213 -18.79 3.37 0.15
C GLU A 213 -17.79 3.42 1.31
N GLY A 214 -17.86 4.50 2.11
CA GLY A 214 -17.02 4.72 3.29
C GLY A 214 -16.25 6.04 3.25
N SER A 215 -15.78 6.47 4.41
CA SER A 215 -14.99 7.71 4.57
C SER A 215 -13.48 7.47 4.35
N MET A 216 -13.06 6.21 4.30
CA MET A 216 -11.67 5.83 4.08
C MET A 216 -11.38 5.72 2.58
N GLY A 217 -10.12 6.00 2.20
CA GLY A 217 -9.70 5.99 0.81
C GLY A 217 -9.26 7.34 0.30
N ASP A 218 -9.10 7.45 -1.04
CA ASP A 218 -8.66 8.68 -1.69
C ASP A 218 -9.85 9.54 -2.17
N PRO A 219 -10.28 10.56 -1.40
CA PRO A 219 -11.40 11.42 -1.81
C PRO A 219 -11.08 12.23 -3.07
N THR A 220 -9.78 12.41 -3.40
CA THR A 220 -9.36 13.08 -4.62
C THR A 220 -9.39 12.15 -5.83
N GLY A 221 -9.08 10.88 -5.64
CA GLY A 221 -9.12 9.85 -6.68
C GLY A 221 -10.55 9.60 -7.18
N VAL A 222 -11.51 9.50 -6.28
CA VAL A 222 -12.92 9.29 -6.63
C VAL A 222 -13.49 10.45 -7.50
N ARG A 223 -13.07 11.69 -7.26
CA ARG A 223 -13.53 12.86 -8.02
C ARG A 223 -12.77 13.12 -9.31
N ARG A 224 -11.53 12.67 -9.45
CA ARG A 224 -10.67 13.00 -10.59
C ARG A 224 -10.65 11.93 -11.68
N TYR A 225 -10.89 10.67 -11.34
CA TYR A 225 -10.82 9.59 -12.32
C TYR A 225 -12.19 9.39 -12.97
N SER A 226 -12.48 10.19 -13.98
CA SER A 226 -13.60 9.98 -14.94
C SER A 226 -13.15 9.21 -16.18
N THR A 227 -11.86 9.18 -16.46
CA THR A 227 -11.24 8.44 -17.57
C THR A 227 -9.88 7.92 -17.13
N ILE A 228 -9.41 6.85 -17.76
CA ILE A 228 -8.03 6.42 -17.62
C ILE A 228 -7.17 7.44 -18.37
N SER A 229 -6.21 8.05 -17.67
CA SER A 229 -5.36 9.12 -18.20
C SER A 229 -3.92 8.94 -17.73
N ASP A 230 -3.00 9.22 -18.65
CA ASP A 230 -1.54 9.25 -18.42
C ASP A 230 -1.05 10.59 -17.86
N GLU A 231 -1.90 11.63 -17.85
CA GLU A 231 -1.57 12.97 -17.34
C GLU A 231 -0.84 12.98 -15.97
N PRO A 232 -1.17 12.10 -15.00
CA PRO A 232 -0.49 12.09 -13.71
C PRO A 232 0.94 11.53 -13.73
N LEU A 233 1.39 10.92 -14.82
CA LEU A 233 2.66 10.20 -14.86
C LEU A 233 3.88 11.13 -14.71
N GLU A 234 3.82 12.33 -15.28
CA GLU A 234 4.95 13.26 -15.29
C GLU A 234 4.87 14.37 -14.21
N LYS A 235 3.73 14.46 -13.48
CA LYS A 235 3.52 15.53 -12.46
C LYS A 235 4.58 15.55 -11.35
N TRP A 236 5.20 14.42 -11.06
CA TRP A 236 6.22 14.30 -10.03
C TRP A 236 7.47 15.16 -10.35
N ARG A 237 7.81 15.39 -11.62
CA ARG A 237 8.96 16.16 -12.05
C ARG A 237 8.92 17.58 -11.46
N SER A 238 7.80 18.27 -11.58
CA SER A 238 7.65 19.64 -11.03
C SER A 238 7.67 19.67 -9.51
N THR A 239 7.06 18.70 -8.85
CA THR A 239 7.02 18.62 -7.38
C THR A 239 8.39 18.35 -6.78
N LEU A 240 9.24 17.57 -7.44
CA LEU A 240 10.56 17.17 -6.96
C LEU A 240 11.72 18.02 -7.49
N ALA A 241 11.46 19.10 -8.21
CA ALA A 241 12.47 19.91 -8.90
C ALA A 241 13.47 20.63 -7.98
N ASN A 242 13.17 20.83 -6.70
CA ASN A 242 14.11 21.55 -5.82
C ASN A 242 15.28 20.63 -5.37
N PRO A 243 16.51 21.19 -5.21
CA PRO A 243 17.72 20.41 -4.91
C PRO A 243 17.63 19.57 -3.63
N TYR A 244 16.93 20.06 -2.61
CA TYR A 244 16.73 19.34 -1.34
C TYR A 244 15.90 18.07 -1.56
N ARG A 245 14.76 18.20 -2.28
CA ARG A 245 13.88 17.07 -2.62
C ARG A 245 14.57 16.05 -3.52
N LYS A 246 15.32 16.52 -4.52
CA LYS A 246 16.12 15.67 -5.40
C LYS A 246 17.13 14.83 -4.63
N ARG A 247 17.88 15.45 -3.72
CA ARG A 247 18.85 14.74 -2.88
C ARG A 247 18.18 13.63 -2.08
N TRP A 248 17.10 13.95 -1.40
CA TRP A 248 16.35 12.97 -0.61
C TRP A 248 15.82 11.82 -1.47
N CYS A 249 15.26 12.13 -2.64
CA CYS A 249 14.75 11.11 -3.56
C CYS A 249 15.84 10.19 -4.09
N ARG A 250 17.04 10.71 -4.41
CA ARG A 250 18.20 9.86 -4.79
C ARG A 250 18.61 8.93 -3.65
N GLU A 251 18.63 9.42 -2.41
CA GLU A 251 18.92 8.58 -1.24
C GLU A 251 17.84 7.51 -1.05
N TYR A 252 16.57 7.85 -1.28
CA TYR A 252 15.45 6.90 -1.21
C TYR A 252 15.52 5.82 -2.29
N LEU A 253 15.78 6.18 -3.55
CA LEU A 253 15.95 5.21 -4.64
C LEU A 253 17.11 4.24 -4.35
N ARG A 254 18.25 4.75 -3.88
CA ARG A 254 19.39 3.92 -3.49
C ARG A 254 19.07 3.01 -2.30
N TRP A 255 18.24 3.48 -1.38
CA TRP A 255 17.75 2.66 -0.26
C TRP A 255 16.81 1.54 -0.72
N ILE A 256 15.92 1.78 -1.69
CA ILE A 256 15.13 0.71 -2.32
C ILE A 256 16.09 -0.31 -2.95
N GLY A 257 17.07 0.17 -3.71
CA GLY A 257 18.11 -0.63 -4.35
C GLY A 257 17.71 -1.14 -5.74
N ALA A 258 18.70 -1.34 -6.59
CA ALA A 258 18.49 -1.75 -7.98
C ALA A 258 17.69 -3.06 -8.09
N GLU A 259 18.01 -4.04 -7.24
CA GLU A 259 17.36 -5.35 -7.26
C GLU A 259 15.84 -5.26 -7.02
N ARG A 260 15.38 -4.49 -6.02
CA ARG A 260 13.95 -4.31 -5.76
C ARG A 260 13.28 -3.48 -6.83
N LEU A 261 13.95 -2.45 -7.34
CA LEU A 261 13.42 -1.63 -8.45
C LEU A 261 13.22 -2.49 -9.70
N THR A 262 14.16 -3.38 -10.03
CA THR A 262 14.02 -4.32 -11.16
C THR A 262 12.79 -5.23 -10.98
N VAL A 263 12.55 -5.75 -9.79
CA VAL A 263 11.34 -6.55 -9.49
C VAL A 263 10.06 -5.75 -9.72
N MET A 264 10.09 -4.45 -9.43
CA MET A 264 8.96 -3.54 -9.69
C MET A 264 8.85 -3.12 -11.16
N GLY A 265 9.80 -3.50 -12.01
CA GLY A 265 9.87 -3.12 -13.42
C GLY A 265 10.49 -1.74 -13.69
N TYR A 266 11.35 -1.26 -12.78
CA TYR A 266 12.11 -0.01 -12.93
C TYR A 266 13.61 -0.27 -12.90
N ASP A 267 14.36 0.61 -13.58
CA ASP A 267 15.82 0.65 -13.48
C ASP A 267 16.25 1.80 -12.57
N LEU A 268 17.27 1.56 -11.73
CA LEU A 268 17.76 2.55 -10.78
C LEU A 268 18.46 3.71 -11.48
N ASP A 269 19.30 3.39 -12.46
CA ASP A 269 20.10 4.41 -13.17
C ASP A 269 19.21 5.27 -14.03
N ASP A 270 18.21 4.68 -14.72
CA ASP A 270 17.19 5.42 -15.48
C ASP A 270 16.41 6.40 -14.57
N LEU A 271 16.00 5.97 -13.37
CA LEU A 271 15.30 6.85 -12.43
C LEU A 271 16.20 7.97 -11.90
N LEU A 272 17.49 7.71 -11.70
CA LEU A 272 18.47 8.72 -11.30
C LEU A 272 18.73 9.72 -12.42
N GLU A 273 18.84 9.26 -13.67
CA GLU A 273 19.00 10.10 -14.86
C GLU A 273 17.77 11.00 -15.06
N GLN A 274 16.57 10.45 -15.00
CA GLN A 274 15.32 11.22 -15.04
C GLN A 274 15.27 12.32 -13.96
N MET A 275 15.82 12.07 -12.76
CA MET A 275 15.93 13.07 -11.70
C MET A 275 16.95 14.18 -12.07
N ASP A 276 18.02 13.86 -12.80
CA ASP A 276 19.05 14.82 -13.20
C ASP A 276 18.57 15.74 -14.32
N GLU A 277 17.77 15.22 -15.24
CA GLU A 277 17.13 15.99 -16.31
C GLU A 277 16.19 17.10 -15.82
N ILE A 278 15.61 16.97 -14.62
CA ILE A 278 14.73 18.01 -14.10
C ILE A 278 15.52 19.28 -13.81
N GLY A 279 15.15 20.38 -14.43
CA GLY A 279 15.73 21.70 -14.15
C GLY A 279 15.62 22.07 -12.66
N PRO A 280 16.60 22.79 -12.11
CA PRO A 280 16.56 23.20 -10.70
C PRO A 280 15.45 24.23 -10.45
N SER A 281 14.72 24.07 -9.33
CA SER A 281 13.73 25.04 -8.87
C SER A 281 14.11 25.54 -7.48
N ALA A 282 14.12 26.84 -7.31
CA ALA A 282 14.34 27.49 -5.98
C ALA A 282 13.07 27.43 -5.09
N ARG A 283 11.93 27.02 -5.68
CA ARG A 283 10.66 26.99 -4.94
C ARG A 283 10.75 26.08 -3.72
N SER A 284 10.34 26.60 -2.57
CA SER A 284 10.27 25.90 -1.29
C SER A 284 11.60 25.39 -0.70
N VAL A 285 12.77 25.70 -1.27
CA VAL A 285 14.06 25.19 -0.76
C VAL A 285 14.28 25.57 0.71
N ALA A 286 14.08 26.85 1.06
CA ALA A 286 14.28 27.32 2.43
C ALA A 286 13.28 26.68 3.42
N SER A 287 12.00 26.60 3.04
CA SER A 287 10.98 25.99 3.89
C SER A 287 11.20 24.47 4.07
N ASP A 288 11.62 23.78 3.02
CA ASP A 288 11.88 22.35 3.07
C ASP A 288 13.10 22.02 3.94
N ALA A 289 14.16 22.84 3.83
CA ALA A 289 15.36 22.73 4.67
C ALA A 289 15.06 22.96 6.17
N VAL A 290 14.25 23.97 6.49
CA VAL A 290 13.82 24.26 7.87
C VAL A 290 12.97 23.10 8.42
N HIS A 291 12.01 22.59 7.65
CA HIS A 291 11.19 21.45 8.06
C HIS A 291 12.02 20.17 8.26
N GLY A 292 12.96 19.88 7.37
CA GLY A 292 13.87 18.74 7.51
C GLY A 292 14.73 18.84 8.76
N ALA A 293 15.29 20.01 9.07
CA ALA A 293 16.04 20.23 10.29
C ALA A 293 15.17 20.07 11.56
N TYR A 294 13.96 20.64 11.56
CA TYR A 294 13.01 20.49 12.68
C TYR A 294 12.66 19.03 12.96
N TRP A 295 12.32 18.27 11.93
CA TRP A 295 11.94 16.86 12.09
C TRP A 295 13.12 15.97 12.50
N SER A 296 14.33 16.24 12.00
CA SER A 296 15.53 15.51 12.44
C SER A 296 15.80 15.71 13.92
N LEU A 297 15.63 16.93 14.44
CA LEU A 297 15.74 17.26 15.85
C LEU A 297 14.61 16.63 16.68
N ALA A 298 13.36 16.68 16.20
CA ALA A 298 12.21 16.08 16.86
C ALA A 298 12.33 14.56 16.99
N GLN A 299 12.81 13.88 15.95
CA GLN A 299 13.07 12.43 15.99
C GLN A 299 14.20 12.08 16.98
N ARG A 300 15.28 12.86 17.01
CA ARG A 300 16.36 12.67 18.01
C ARG A 300 15.81 12.79 19.44
N ARG A 301 14.95 13.77 19.70
CA ARG A 301 14.28 13.95 21.00
C ARG A 301 13.35 12.81 21.35
N LYS A 302 12.53 12.31 20.40
CA LYS A 302 11.66 11.13 20.61
C LYS A 302 12.49 9.88 20.92
N ARG A 303 13.56 9.62 20.17
CA ARG A 303 14.46 8.48 20.43
C ARG A 303 15.13 8.57 21.79
N SER A 304 15.51 9.77 22.25
CA SER A 304 16.10 9.97 23.58
C SER A 304 15.08 9.83 24.70
N ALA A 305 13.83 10.30 24.50
CA ALA A 305 12.74 10.11 25.46
C ALA A 305 12.36 8.61 25.60
N PHE A 306 12.24 7.89 24.48
CA PHE A 306 11.99 6.43 24.50
C PHE A 306 13.11 5.64 25.19
N LYS A 307 14.40 6.02 24.98
CA LYS A 307 15.52 5.40 25.71
C LYS A 307 15.47 5.64 27.23
N ARG A 308 14.92 6.78 27.68
CA ARG A 308 14.75 7.10 29.11
C ARG A 308 13.56 6.36 29.76
N MET A 309 12.57 5.96 28.94
CA MET A 309 11.37 5.23 29.43
C MET A 309 11.49 3.70 29.32
N ALA A 310 12.56 3.19 28.73
CA ALA A 310 12.84 1.76 28.75
C ALA A 310 13.11 1.33 30.21
N PRO A 311 12.38 0.36 30.75
CA PRO A 311 12.67 -0.13 32.10
C PRO A 311 14.12 -0.66 32.11
N ARG A 312 14.90 -0.22 33.11
CA ARG A 312 16.20 -0.87 33.39
C ARG A 312 15.88 -2.28 33.84
N VAL A 313 16.11 -3.24 32.96
CA VAL A 313 16.13 -4.66 33.33
C VAL A 313 17.28 -4.80 34.31
N ARG A 314 16.96 -5.08 35.59
CA ARG A 314 17.89 -5.56 36.59
C ARG A 314 18.02 -7.05 36.48
#